data_6d7f33c39220e7b2f92ec2cfc305970e
#
_entry.id   6d7f33c39220e7b2f92ec2cfc305970e
#
_cell.length_a   1.000
_cell.length_b   1.000
_cell.length_c   1.000
_cell.angle_alpha   90.00
_cell.angle_beta   90.00
_cell.angle_gamma   90.00
#
_symmetry.space_group_name_H-M   'P 1'
#
loop_
_entity.id
_entity.type
_entity.pdbx_description
1 polymer ?
#
loop_
_entity_poly.entity_id
_entity_poly.type
_entity_poly.pdbx_seq_one_letter_code
_entity_poly.pdbx_strand_id
1 'polypeptide(L)'
;MDEIVTLSNHPKVVAIGEAGLDYYYQHSSKEGQAEGFRRHIQAARQTGLPLEIHARDADEDTAQILEEEYARGPFKAILHCYTGGPELAQKAVAMNMIVSFTGVVTFKKSEALRDIAASVPLDQILVETDAPYLAPMPFRGKTNEPAYVRYTAEAIAAVKGITTEEFAAATTQNFMRYFDKVPQSDLEPTVVA
;
A
#
# COMPACT_ATOMS: atom_id res chain seq x y z
N MET A 1 -8.71 -4.13 -20.03
CA MET A 1 -7.38 -3.46 -20.00
C MET A 1 -7.44 -2.09 -20.65
N ASP A 2 -7.94 -1.98 -21.88
CA ASP A 2 -7.97 -0.71 -22.64
C ASP A 2 -8.75 0.41 -21.94
N GLU A 3 -9.83 0.07 -21.23
CA GLU A 3 -10.60 1.04 -20.45
C GLU A 3 -9.78 1.62 -19.29
N ILE A 4 -9.05 0.77 -18.54
CA ILE A 4 -8.19 1.20 -17.43
C ILE A 4 -7.11 2.15 -17.95
N VAL A 5 -6.44 1.77 -19.06
CA VAL A 5 -5.42 2.60 -19.70
C VAL A 5 -6.00 3.92 -20.20
N THR A 6 -7.20 3.91 -20.74
CA THR A 6 -7.88 5.13 -21.20
C THR A 6 -8.19 6.06 -20.04
N LEU A 7 -8.76 5.52 -18.94
CA LEU A 7 -9.09 6.30 -17.74
C LEU A 7 -7.84 6.86 -17.05
N SER A 8 -6.73 6.12 -17.10
CA SER A 8 -5.46 6.55 -16.49
C SER A 8 -4.86 7.82 -17.14
N ASN A 9 -5.30 8.21 -18.33
CA ASN A 9 -4.88 9.46 -18.96
C ASN A 9 -5.45 10.71 -18.29
N HIS A 10 -6.50 10.55 -17.47
CA HIS A 10 -7.07 11.69 -16.74
C HIS A 10 -6.04 12.25 -15.73
N PRO A 11 -5.84 13.58 -15.65
CA PRO A 11 -4.79 14.18 -14.82
C PRO A 11 -4.94 13.87 -13.31
N LYS A 12 -6.15 13.59 -12.85
CA LYS A 12 -6.42 13.25 -11.44
C LYS A 12 -6.29 11.75 -11.13
N VAL A 13 -6.04 10.90 -12.11
CA VAL A 13 -5.77 9.48 -11.89
C VAL A 13 -4.27 9.30 -11.69
N VAL A 14 -3.86 8.96 -10.48
CA VAL A 14 -2.46 8.90 -10.04
C VAL A 14 -1.99 7.47 -9.75
N ALA A 15 -2.90 6.51 -9.71
CA ALA A 15 -2.63 5.09 -9.50
C ALA A 15 -3.65 4.24 -10.25
N ILE A 16 -3.34 2.95 -10.38
CA ILE A 16 -4.25 1.91 -10.84
C ILE A 16 -4.60 1.03 -9.66
N GLY A 17 -5.84 0.66 -9.50
CA GLY A 17 -6.28 -0.19 -8.42
C GLY A 17 -7.72 0.15 -7.99
N GLU A 18 -8.17 -0.48 -6.99
CA GLU A 18 -7.55 -1.54 -6.21
C GLU A 18 -7.66 -2.88 -6.97
N ALA A 19 -6.61 -3.67 -7.02
CA ALA A 19 -6.61 -4.97 -7.67
C ALA A 19 -5.77 -5.98 -6.89
N GLY A 20 -6.13 -7.26 -6.98
CA GLY A 20 -5.40 -8.31 -6.25
C GLY A 20 -6.27 -9.51 -5.97
N LEU A 21 -5.98 -10.18 -4.86
CA LEU A 21 -6.59 -11.43 -4.48
C LEU A 21 -7.25 -11.34 -3.10
N ASP A 22 -8.53 -11.72 -3.03
CA ASP A 22 -9.28 -11.83 -1.79
C ASP A 22 -9.90 -13.23 -1.70
N TYR A 23 -9.29 -14.09 -0.90
CA TYR A 23 -9.78 -15.45 -0.67
C TYR A 23 -10.67 -15.57 0.56
N TYR A 24 -10.86 -14.46 1.30
CA TYR A 24 -11.78 -14.40 2.41
C TYR A 24 -13.23 -14.21 1.94
N TYR A 25 -13.49 -13.20 1.11
CA TYR A 25 -14.85 -12.90 0.63
C TYR A 25 -15.27 -13.72 -0.59
N GLN A 26 -14.32 -14.09 -1.45
CA GLN A 26 -14.53 -14.94 -2.63
C GLN A 26 -15.68 -14.47 -3.55
N HIS A 27 -15.74 -13.18 -3.83
CA HIS A 27 -16.77 -12.60 -4.73
C HIS A 27 -16.63 -13.06 -6.19
N SER A 28 -15.48 -13.60 -6.57
CA SER A 28 -15.25 -14.25 -7.86
C SER A 28 -14.31 -15.45 -7.68
N SER A 29 -14.20 -16.31 -8.72
CA SER A 29 -13.29 -17.46 -8.67
C SER A 29 -11.84 -17.02 -8.53
N LYS A 30 -10.99 -17.86 -7.95
CA LYS A 30 -9.56 -17.59 -7.80
C LYS A 30 -8.89 -17.32 -9.15
N GLU A 31 -9.26 -18.07 -10.18
CA GLU A 31 -8.77 -17.91 -11.55
C GLU A 31 -9.17 -16.56 -12.13
N GLY A 32 -10.42 -16.14 -11.91
CA GLY A 32 -10.93 -14.83 -12.34
C GLY A 32 -10.22 -13.68 -11.63
N GLN A 33 -9.96 -13.80 -10.34
CA GLN A 33 -9.20 -12.83 -9.57
C GLN A 33 -7.74 -12.74 -10.08
N ALA A 34 -7.08 -13.88 -10.28
CA ALA A 34 -5.71 -13.94 -10.77
C ALA A 34 -5.57 -13.32 -12.18
N GLU A 35 -6.51 -13.61 -13.07
CA GLU A 35 -6.53 -13.02 -14.42
C GLU A 35 -6.76 -11.50 -14.35
N GLY A 36 -7.71 -11.04 -13.53
CA GLY A 36 -7.96 -9.62 -13.29
C GLY A 36 -6.72 -8.92 -12.74
N PHE A 37 -6.06 -9.51 -11.74
CA PHE A 37 -4.84 -8.97 -11.14
C PHE A 37 -3.72 -8.82 -12.17
N ARG A 38 -3.45 -9.86 -12.98
CA ARG A 38 -2.44 -9.78 -14.06
C ARG A 38 -2.74 -8.68 -15.09
N ARG A 39 -4.00 -8.47 -15.44
CA ARG A 39 -4.41 -7.39 -16.34
C ARG A 39 -4.14 -6.01 -15.76
N HIS A 40 -4.35 -5.82 -14.45
CA HIS A 40 -4.04 -4.57 -13.77
C HIS A 40 -2.53 -4.33 -13.70
N ILE A 41 -1.73 -5.37 -13.44
CA ILE A 41 -0.27 -5.30 -13.49
C ILE A 41 0.21 -4.89 -14.89
N GLN A 42 -0.36 -5.46 -15.95
CA GLN A 42 -0.04 -5.07 -17.32
C GLN A 42 -0.38 -3.60 -17.61
N ALA A 43 -1.53 -3.12 -17.13
CA ALA A 43 -1.92 -1.73 -17.25
C ALA A 43 -0.96 -0.80 -16.47
N ALA A 44 -0.57 -1.16 -15.25
CA ALA A 44 0.42 -0.41 -14.45
C ALA A 44 1.76 -0.31 -15.18
N ARG A 45 2.24 -1.43 -15.76
CA ARG A 45 3.48 -1.45 -16.55
C ARG A 45 3.38 -0.56 -17.79
N GLN A 46 2.24 -0.58 -18.48
CA GLN A 46 2.01 0.21 -19.70
C GLN A 46 1.91 1.71 -19.41
N THR A 47 1.29 2.09 -18.31
CA THR A 47 1.03 3.50 -17.96
C THR A 47 2.14 4.13 -17.12
N GLY A 48 2.98 3.31 -16.47
CA GLY A 48 3.96 3.75 -15.49
C GLY A 48 3.38 4.18 -14.14
N LEU A 49 2.04 4.12 -13.97
CA LEU A 49 1.39 4.44 -12.71
C LEU A 49 1.58 3.32 -11.69
N PRO A 50 1.67 3.63 -10.39
CA PRO A 50 1.72 2.61 -9.35
C PRO A 50 0.42 1.80 -9.30
N LEU A 51 0.57 0.50 -9.01
CA LEU A 51 -0.54 -0.41 -8.77
C LEU A 51 -0.80 -0.52 -7.27
N GLU A 52 -2.02 -0.28 -6.84
CA GLU A 52 -2.49 -0.52 -5.49
C GLU A 52 -3.02 -1.95 -5.37
N ILE A 53 -2.37 -2.75 -4.51
CA ILE A 53 -2.57 -4.20 -4.44
C ILE A 53 -3.27 -4.56 -3.14
N HIS A 54 -4.41 -5.22 -3.28
CA HIS A 54 -5.12 -5.91 -2.21
C HIS A 54 -4.65 -7.37 -2.10
N ALA A 55 -4.36 -7.83 -0.89
CA ALA A 55 -4.08 -9.23 -0.59
C ALA A 55 -4.75 -9.64 0.72
N ARG A 56 -5.67 -10.61 0.66
CA ARG A 56 -6.33 -11.15 1.84
C ARG A 56 -6.48 -12.65 1.77
N ASP A 57 -5.84 -13.35 2.73
CA ASP A 57 -5.77 -14.82 2.78
C ASP A 57 -5.23 -15.43 1.47
N ALA A 58 -4.33 -14.72 0.77
CA ALA A 58 -3.86 -15.04 -0.57
C ALA A 58 -2.35 -14.75 -0.79
N ASP A 59 -1.56 -14.74 0.27
CA ASP A 59 -0.16 -14.30 0.24
C ASP A 59 0.70 -15.07 -0.76
N GLU A 60 0.58 -16.41 -0.79
CA GLU A 60 1.39 -17.27 -1.67
C GLU A 60 1.09 -17.00 -3.14
N ASP A 61 -0.19 -16.99 -3.52
CA ASP A 61 -0.59 -16.73 -4.91
C ASP A 61 -0.28 -15.29 -5.32
N THR A 62 -0.45 -14.33 -4.40
CA THR A 62 -0.07 -12.94 -4.63
C THR A 62 1.43 -12.82 -4.89
N ALA A 63 2.26 -13.42 -4.04
CA ALA A 63 3.72 -13.42 -4.20
C ALA A 63 4.15 -14.08 -5.52
N GLN A 64 3.56 -15.23 -5.86
CA GLN A 64 3.86 -15.93 -7.11
C GLN A 64 3.52 -15.06 -8.33
N ILE A 65 2.33 -14.47 -8.38
CA ILE A 65 1.93 -13.61 -9.51
C ILE A 65 2.86 -12.40 -9.62
N LEU A 66 3.21 -11.76 -8.50
CA LEU A 66 4.11 -10.61 -8.51
C LEU A 66 5.49 -10.98 -9.06
N GLU A 67 6.08 -12.09 -8.62
CA GLU A 67 7.39 -12.58 -9.11
C GLU A 67 7.35 -12.90 -10.60
N GLU A 68 6.32 -13.63 -11.07
CA GLU A 68 6.15 -13.97 -12.47
C GLU A 68 5.99 -12.74 -13.37
N GLU A 69 5.19 -11.77 -12.95
CA GLU A 69 4.96 -10.56 -13.71
C GLU A 69 6.15 -9.59 -13.64
N TYR A 70 6.83 -9.50 -12.50
CA TYR A 70 8.01 -8.67 -12.36
C TYR A 70 9.17 -9.17 -13.24
N ALA A 71 9.31 -10.49 -13.41
CA ALA A 71 10.26 -11.09 -14.34
C ALA A 71 9.99 -10.75 -15.81
N ARG A 72 8.73 -10.42 -16.18
CA ARG A 72 8.37 -9.96 -17.53
C ARG A 72 8.69 -8.48 -17.78
N GLY A 73 8.89 -7.72 -16.71
CA GLY A 73 9.23 -6.31 -16.73
C GLY A 73 8.79 -5.62 -15.43
N PRO A 74 9.63 -4.70 -14.91
CA PRO A 74 9.33 -4.03 -13.65
C PRO A 74 8.10 -3.13 -13.74
N PHE A 75 7.45 -2.92 -12.61
CA PHE A 75 6.34 -1.98 -12.41
C PHE A 75 6.36 -1.48 -10.97
N LYS A 76 5.79 -0.30 -10.73
CA LYS A 76 5.61 0.24 -9.38
C LYS A 76 4.38 -0.40 -8.75
N ALA A 77 4.46 -0.81 -7.47
CA ALA A 77 3.31 -1.33 -6.75
C ALA A 77 3.38 -1.05 -5.26
N ILE A 78 2.22 -1.04 -4.63
CA ILE A 78 2.01 -0.82 -3.20
C ILE A 78 1.16 -1.97 -2.69
N LEU A 79 1.66 -2.75 -1.74
CA LEU A 79 0.81 -3.64 -0.95
C LEU A 79 0.04 -2.77 0.04
N HIS A 80 -1.20 -2.45 -0.30
CA HIS A 80 -2.06 -1.59 0.50
C HIS A 80 -2.66 -2.35 1.69
N CYS A 81 -2.97 -1.64 2.75
CA CYS A 81 -3.59 -2.17 3.98
C CYS A 81 -2.95 -3.50 4.44
N TYR A 82 -1.62 -3.54 4.49
CA TYR A 82 -0.88 -4.78 4.68
C TYR A 82 -1.19 -5.46 6.00
N THR A 83 -1.65 -6.70 5.89
CA THR A 83 -1.92 -7.60 7.03
C THR A 83 -1.41 -9.03 6.77
N GLY A 84 -0.66 -9.23 5.69
CA GLY A 84 -0.08 -10.50 5.30
C GLY A 84 1.15 -10.91 6.12
N GLY A 85 1.75 -12.02 5.74
CA GLY A 85 2.93 -12.61 6.40
C GLY A 85 4.27 -11.96 5.99
N PRO A 86 5.35 -12.28 6.70
CA PRO A 86 6.66 -11.68 6.45
C PRO A 86 7.23 -12.01 5.07
N GLU A 87 6.89 -13.17 4.51
CA GLU A 87 7.42 -13.63 3.22
C GLU A 87 6.96 -12.78 2.05
N LEU A 88 5.66 -12.45 1.99
CA LEU A 88 5.13 -11.57 0.95
C LEU A 88 5.73 -10.17 1.06
N ALA A 89 5.87 -9.63 2.28
CA ALA A 89 6.51 -8.33 2.50
C ALA A 89 7.97 -8.32 2.02
N GLN A 90 8.75 -9.36 2.33
CA GLN A 90 10.14 -9.50 1.90
C GLN A 90 10.27 -9.57 0.37
N LYS A 91 9.40 -10.33 -0.29
CA LYS A 91 9.38 -10.42 -1.75
C LYS A 91 9.01 -9.08 -2.41
N ALA A 92 8.02 -8.38 -1.86
CA ALA A 92 7.66 -7.05 -2.33
C ALA A 92 8.82 -6.05 -2.19
N VAL A 93 9.50 -6.06 -1.04
CA VAL A 93 10.70 -5.24 -0.79
C VAL A 93 11.81 -5.56 -1.79
N ALA A 94 12.08 -6.86 -2.06
CA ALA A 94 13.08 -7.28 -3.05
C ALA A 94 12.76 -6.81 -4.48
N MET A 95 11.49 -6.59 -4.80
CA MET A 95 11.00 -6.03 -6.07
C MET A 95 10.88 -4.50 -6.06
N ASN A 96 11.44 -3.79 -5.07
CA ASN A 96 11.31 -2.34 -4.89
C ASN A 96 9.85 -1.85 -4.77
N MET A 97 8.95 -2.67 -4.26
CA MET A 97 7.57 -2.28 -3.99
C MET A 97 7.45 -1.64 -2.61
N ILE A 98 6.38 -0.90 -2.39
CA ILE A 98 6.05 -0.31 -1.09
C ILE A 98 5.12 -1.24 -0.31
N VAL A 99 5.31 -1.28 1.02
CA VAL A 99 4.36 -1.88 1.95
C VAL A 99 3.70 -0.78 2.77
N SER A 100 2.37 -0.70 2.70
CA SER A 100 1.57 0.34 3.37
C SER A 100 0.77 -0.25 4.53
N PHE A 101 0.84 0.41 5.68
CA PHE A 101 0.24 -0.06 6.93
C PHE A 101 -0.90 0.84 7.39
N THR A 102 -1.96 0.22 7.92
CA THR A 102 -3.13 0.88 8.51
C THR A 102 -3.09 0.88 10.04
N GLY A 103 -4.15 1.40 10.65
CA GLY A 103 -4.36 1.38 12.09
C GLY A 103 -4.28 0.01 12.75
N VAL A 104 -4.36 -1.10 11.99
CA VAL A 104 -4.20 -2.47 12.49
C VAL A 104 -2.86 -2.67 13.21
N VAL A 105 -1.79 -2.02 12.77
CA VAL A 105 -0.46 -2.12 13.40
C VAL A 105 -0.47 -1.66 14.87
N THR A 106 -1.41 -0.78 15.25
CA THR A 106 -1.56 -0.26 16.63
C THR A 106 -2.28 -1.23 17.56
N PHE A 107 -2.92 -2.29 17.05
CA PHE A 107 -3.72 -3.19 17.89
C PHE A 107 -2.84 -4.07 18.76
N LYS A 108 -3.35 -4.41 19.97
CA LYS A 108 -2.59 -5.20 20.95
C LYS A 108 -2.07 -6.53 20.42
N LYS A 109 -2.85 -7.22 19.58
CA LYS A 109 -2.52 -8.54 19.02
C LYS A 109 -1.73 -8.48 17.71
N SER A 110 -1.28 -7.32 17.27
CA SER A 110 -0.59 -7.13 15.99
C SER A 110 0.94 -7.09 16.15
N GLU A 111 1.50 -7.89 17.07
CA GLU A 111 2.96 -7.94 17.30
C GLU A 111 3.71 -8.38 16.04
N ALA A 112 3.27 -9.47 15.40
CA ALA A 112 3.87 -9.94 14.15
C ALA A 112 3.85 -8.88 13.05
N LEU A 113 2.75 -8.10 12.96
CA LEU A 113 2.67 -7.03 11.95
C LEU A 113 3.64 -5.87 12.28
N ARG A 114 3.86 -5.56 13.56
CA ARG A 114 4.88 -4.60 13.99
C ARG A 114 6.29 -5.06 13.66
N ASP A 115 6.57 -6.35 13.83
CA ASP A 115 7.88 -6.94 13.46
C ASP A 115 8.11 -6.81 11.94
N ILE A 116 7.08 -7.06 11.14
CA ILE A 116 7.13 -6.83 9.69
C ILE A 116 7.38 -5.35 9.39
N ALA A 117 6.61 -4.44 9.99
CA ALA A 117 6.80 -3.00 9.79
C ALA A 117 8.19 -2.53 10.20
N ALA A 118 8.77 -3.09 11.27
CA ALA A 118 10.15 -2.80 11.68
C ALA A 118 11.17 -3.25 10.63
N SER A 119 10.93 -4.39 9.96
CA SER A 119 11.85 -4.99 8.96
C SER A 119 11.80 -4.32 7.59
N VAL A 120 10.68 -3.70 7.20
CA VAL A 120 10.54 -3.01 5.92
C VAL A 120 11.47 -1.80 5.89
N PRO A 121 12.28 -1.60 4.83
CA PRO A 121 13.16 -0.42 4.70
C PRO A 121 12.37 0.89 4.78
N LEU A 122 12.99 1.92 5.37
CA LEU A 122 12.32 3.21 5.57
C LEU A 122 11.92 3.90 4.26
N ASP A 123 12.61 3.62 3.18
CA ASP A 123 12.33 4.12 1.84
C ASP A 123 11.30 3.27 1.06
N GLN A 124 10.78 2.19 1.66
CA GLN A 124 9.77 1.31 1.04
C GLN A 124 8.51 1.15 1.89
N ILE A 125 8.25 2.08 2.79
CA ILE A 125 7.11 2.03 3.71
C ILE A 125 6.18 3.24 3.50
N LEU A 126 4.87 3.01 3.61
CA LEU A 126 3.84 4.03 3.71
C LEU A 126 2.89 3.74 4.88
N VAL A 127 2.08 4.72 5.20
CA VAL A 127 0.95 4.61 6.12
C VAL A 127 -0.31 5.18 5.48
N GLU A 128 -1.44 4.58 5.82
CA GLU A 128 -2.75 4.93 5.32
C GLU A 128 -3.81 4.73 6.38
N THR A 129 -5.05 5.10 6.09
CA THR A 129 -6.16 4.94 7.04
C THR A 129 -7.04 3.75 6.76
N ASP A 130 -7.35 3.49 5.51
CA ASP A 130 -8.45 2.63 5.06
C ASP A 130 -9.82 3.07 5.65
N ALA A 131 -9.98 4.40 5.82
CA ALA A 131 -11.20 4.97 6.37
C ALA A 131 -12.42 4.69 5.48
N PRO A 132 -13.56 4.35 6.06
CA PRO A 132 -13.97 4.51 7.47
C PRO A 132 -13.64 3.33 8.40
N TYR A 133 -12.85 2.37 7.94
CA TYR A 133 -12.50 1.15 8.66
C TYR A 133 -11.18 1.31 9.44
N LEU A 134 -10.85 0.30 10.25
CA LEU A 134 -9.53 0.07 10.87
C LEU A 134 -8.99 1.23 11.72
N ALA A 135 -9.88 1.98 12.41
CA ALA A 135 -9.47 3.08 13.28
C ALA A 135 -8.36 2.62 14.25
N PRO A 136 -7.22 3.36 14.32
CA PRO A 136 -6.10 2.99 15.18
C PRO A 136 -6.45 3.14 16.67
N MET A 137 -5.61 2.58 17.55
CA MET A 137 -5.69 2.92 18.95
C MET A 137 -5.38 4.41 19.17
N PRO A 138 -6.09 5.13 20.06
CA PRO A 138 -7.11 4.63 20.97
C PRO A 138 -8.54 4.59 20.42
N PHE A 139 -8.73 4.84 19.14
CA PHE A 139 -10.07 4.99 18.51
C PHE A 139 -10.66 3.67 17.97
N ARG A 140 -10.02 2.54 18.24
CA ARG A 140 -10.52 1.23 17.77
C ARG A 140 -11.98 1.02 18.11
N GLY A 141 -12.79 0.59 17.11
CA GLY A 141 -14.23 0.39 17.23
C GLY A 141 -15.07 1.65 16.94
N LYS A 142 -14.44 2.78 16.63
CA LYS A 142 -15.09 3.98 16.10
C LYS A 142 -14.90 4.06 14.59
N THR A 143 -15.66 4.92 13.93
CA THR A 143 -15.42 5.27 12.52
C THR A 143 -14.03 5.90 12.40
N ASN A 144 -13.24 5.40 11.46
CA ASN A 144 -11.94 5.96 11.15
C ASN A 144 -12.07 7.21 10.27
N GLU A 145 -11.09 8.09 10.36
CA GLU A 145 -11.01 9.31 9.55
C GLU A 145 -9.54 9.59 9.14
N PRO A 146 -9.31 10.36 8.06
CA PRO A 146 -7.95 10.60 7.55
C PRO A 146 -6.99 11.19 8.59
N ALA A 147 -7.47 12.03 9.51
CA ALA A 147 -6.65 12.61 10.57
C ALA A 147 -6.03 11.58 11.54
N TYR A 148 -6.58 10.37 11.60
CA TYR A 148 -6.06 9.32 12.50
C TYR A 148 -4.83 8.59 11.94
N VAL A 149 -4.42 8.83 10.70
CA VAL A 149 -3.18 8.25 10.13
C VAL A 149 -1.96 8.53 10.99
N ARG A 150 -1.93 9.68 11.70
CA ARG A 150 -0.84 10.03 12.61
C ARG A 150 -0.56 8.96 13.68
N TYR A 151 -1.59 8.31 14.22
CA TYR A 151 -1.42 7.28 15.24
C TYR A 151 -0.79 6.00 14.67
N THR A 152 -1.05 5.69 13.42
CA THR A 152 -0.35 4.63 12.68
C THR A 152 1.12 4.98 12.51
N ALA A 153 1.41 6.22 12.09
CA ALA A 153 2.78 6.72 11.93
C ALA A 153 3.55 6.72 13.26
N GLU A 154 2.96 7.21 14.34
CA GLU A 154 3.55 7.21 15.68
C GLU A 154 3.91 5.78 16.14
N ALA A 155 3.02 4.81 15.91
CA ALA A 155 3.27 3.41 16.28
C ALA A 155 4.43 2.79 15.50
N ILE A 156 4.53 3.06 14.19
CA ILE A 156 5.60 2.50 13.35
C ILE A 156 6.93 3.22 13.62
N ALA A 157 6.93 4.53 13.82
CA ALA A 157 8.13 5.27 14.23
C ALA A 157 8.73 4.68 15.52
N ALA A 158 7.87 4.39 16.51
CA ALA A 158 8.30 3.79 17.76
C ALA A 158 8.96 2.40 17.58
N VAL A 159 8.40 1.51 16.72
CA VAL A 159 9.01 0.19 16.48
C VAL A 159 10.27 0.26 15.64
N LYS A 160 10.42 1.30 14.81
CA LYS A 160 11.66 1.57 14.06
C LYS A 160 12.73 2.29 14.88
N GLY A 161 12.40 2.79 16.09
CA GLY A 161 13.32 3.53 16.94
C GLY A 161 13.72 4.90 16.42
N ILE A 162 12.84 5.56 15.65
CA ILE A 162 13.03 6.91 15.10
C ILE A 162 11.92 7.84 15.58
N THR A 163 12.08 9.14 15.37
CA THR A 163 11.03 10.11 15.72
C THR A 163 9.85 10.05 14.74
N THR A 164 8.69 10.50 15.17
CA THR A 164 7.51 10.58 14.29
C THR A 164 7.74 11.53 13.13
N GLU A 165 8.48 12.62 13.35
CA GLU A 165 8.84 13.61 12.34
C GLU A 165 9.75 13.01 11.26
N GLU A 166 10.77 12.23 11.65
CA GLU A 166 11.64 11.51 10.71
C GLU A 166 10.84 10.50 9.88
N PHE A 167 9.94 9.76 10.53
CA PHE A 167 9.08 8.81 9.84
C PHE A 167 8.11 9.50 8.86
N ALA A 168 7.46 10.60 9.29
CA ALA A 168 6.56 11.37 8.46
C ALA A 168 7.28 11.97 7.24
N ALA A 169 8.50 12.50 7.42
CA ALA A 169 9.31 13.00 6.31
C ALA A 169 9.65 11.88 5.31
N ALA A 170 10.04 10.71 5.78
CA ALA A 170 10.38 9.57 4.93
C ALA A 170 9.16 9.07 4.14
N THR A 171 8.01 8.88 4.79
CA THR A 171 6.79 8.43 4.11
C THR A 171 6.26 9.45 3.11
N THR A 172 6.38 10.75 3.40
CA THR A 172 6.05 11.82 2.44
C THR A 172 6.96 11.74 1.21
N GLN A 173 8.27 11.56 1.38
CA GLN A 173 9.21 11.39 0.26
C GLN A 173 8.90 10.13 -0.55
N ASN A 174 8.55 9.02 0.10
CA ASN A 174 8.15 7.80 -0.56
C ASN A 174 6.90 8.01 -1.41
N PHE A 175 5.89 8.69 -0.86
CA PHE A 175 4.69 9.05 -1.59
C PHE A 175 5.01 9.86 -2.84
N MET A 176 5.78 10.94 -2.72
CA MET A 176 6.18 11.79 -3.86
C MET A 176 6.92 11.00 -4.94
N ARG A 177 7.80 10.07 -4.55
CA ARG A 177 8.56 9.24 -5.48
C ARG A 177 7.69 8.22 -6.23
N TYR A 178 6.66 7.70 -5.58
CA TYR A 178 5.77 6.71 -6.16
C TYR A 178 4.65 7.33 -7.00
N PHE A 179 4.04 8.39 -6.50
CA PHE A 179 2.94 9.10 -7.14
C PHE A 179 3.44 10.34 -7.89
N ASP A 180 4.39 10.13 -8.80
CA ASP A 180 5.07 11.19 -9.55
C ASP A 180 4.14 12.06 -10.43
N LYS A 181 2.90 11.60 -10.66
CA LYS A 181 1.85 12.38 -11.34
C LYS A 181 1.15 13.40 -10.41
N VAL A 182 1.33 13.30 -9.09
CA VAL A 182 0.82 14.29 -8.14
C VAL A 182 1.72 15.52 -8.16
N PRO A 183 1.19 16.73 -8.44
CA PRO A 183 2.01 17.94 -8.43
C PRO A 183 2.59 18.20 -7.03
N GLN A 184 3.87 18.52 -6.94
CA GLN A 184 4.50 18.85 -5.66
C GLN A 184 3.84 20.04 -4.96
N SER A 185 3.33 21.01 -5.72
CA SER A 185 2.57 22.15 -5.19
C SER A 185 1.32 21.76 -4.39
N ASP A 186 0.75 20.58 -4.69
CA ASP A 186 -0.47 20.10 -4.01
C ASP A 186 -0.15 19.43 -2.66
N LEU A 187 1.15 19.21 -2.38
CA LEU A 187 1.66 18.57 -1.17
C LEU A 187 2.29 19.55 -0.17
N GLU A 188 2.43 20.83 -0.56
CA GLU A 188 2.89 21.87 0.35
C GLU A 188 1.81 22.14 1.41
N PRO A 189 2.19 22.25 2.70
CA PRO A 189 1.23 22.62 3.74
C PRO A 189 0.59 23.94 3.37
N THR A 190 -0.71 23.97 3.20
CA THR A 190 -1.44 25.23 3.10
C THR A 190 -1.28 25.93 4.46
N VAL A 191 -0.41 26.92 4.53
CA VAL A 191 -0.30 27.78 5.70
C VAL A 191 -1.61 28.55 5.77
N VAL A 192 -2.55 28.04 6.57
CA VAL A 192 -3.76 28.79 6.92
C VAL A 192 -3.29 29.88 7.87
N ALA A 193 -3.27 31.10 7.35
CA ALA A 193 -2.96 32.31 8.10
C ALA A 193 -4.05 32.62 9.13
#